data_dbcd3ac054c3faf9a8d7692f0e90c22c
#
_entry.id   dbcd3ac054c3faf9a8d7692f0e90c22c
#
_cell.length_a   1.000
_cell.length_b   1.000
_cell.length_c   1.000
_cell.angle_alpha   90.00
_cell.angle_beta   90.00
_cell.angle_gamma   90.00
#
_symmetry.space_group_name_H-M   'P 1'
#
loop_
_entity.id
_entity.type
_entity.pdbx_description
1 polymer ?
#
loop_
_entity_poly.entity_id
_entity_poly.type
_entity_poly.pdbx_seq_one_letter_code
_entity_poly.pdbx_strand_id
1 'polypeptide(L)'
;MYSSDARVACEPREFSGIEPKLSFDVDFTGMKAGDVLEGSLTVCTNMGEKALPFSFAIMQKKVQLPAGEAFTLDSFAQLAKEHYEKAYAMFCSRSFTRTIEKQYPQFEALNRGLRSKTMSMELMEEFLISTGKKSAIKYELKKERQEFSQIASVIQEQIEIVKNGWGYSQIEVFSDAAFLQPEQSLIRPDDFLGSSFYSGLSD
;
A
#
# COMPACT_ATOMS: atom_id res chain seq x y z
N MET A 1 -43.19 -9.60 -5.59
CA MET A 1 -42.36 -8.45 -5.98
C MET A 1 -41.41 -8.87 -7.09
N TYR A 2 -41.16 -8.02 -8.06
CA TYR A 2 -40.22 -8.27 -9.16
C TYR A 2 -39.50 -6.96 -9.57
N SER A 3 -38.32 -7.12 -10.15
CA SER A 3 -37.53 -6.00 -10.67
C SER A 3 -37.72 -5.86 -12.18
N SER A 4 -37.67 -4.62 -12.68
CA SER A 4 -37.64 -4.32 -14.11
C SER A 4 -36.29 -4.65 -14.78
N ASP A 5 -35.23 -4.83 -13.99
CA ASP A 5 -33.88 -5.18 -14.46
C ASP A 5 -33.43 -6.50 -13.84
N ALA A 6 -32.96 -7.43 -14.70
CA ALA A 6 -32.52 -8.76 -14.29
C ALA A 6 -31.27 -8.76 -13.37
N ARG A 7 -30.52 -7.67 -13.33
CA ARG A 7 -29.34 -7.49 -12.44
C ARG A 7 -29.74 -7.19 -11.00
N VAL A 8 -31.03 -6.86 -10.73
CA VAL A 8 -31.52 -6.56 -9.40
C VAL A 8 -32.43 -7.71 -8.96
N ALA A 9 -31.91 -8.55 -8.08
CA ALA A 9 -32.67 -9.63 -7.45
C ALA A 9 -33.29 -9.16 -6.14
N CYS A 10 -34.54 -9.52 -5.90
CA CYS A 10 -35.27 -9.12 -4.68
C CYS A 10 -35.64 -10.33 -3.84
N GLU A 11 -35.45 -10.23 -2.54
CA GLU A 11 -35.82 -11.26 -1.55
C GLU A 11 -36.48 -10.65 -0.31
N PRO A 12 -37.55 -11.28 0.25
CA PRO A 12 -38.29 -12.40 -0.35
C PRO A 12 -39.19 -11.93 -1.50
N ARG A 13 -39.46 -12.78 -2.48
CA ARG A 13 -40.37 -12.46 -3.60
C ARG A 13 -41.83 -12.33 -3.15
N GLU A 14 -42.20 -13.06 -2.10
CA GLU A 14 -43.51 -13.03 -1.46
C GLU A 14 -43.36 -12.70 0.00
N PHE A 15 -44.20 -11.82 0.50
CA PHE A 15 -44.17 -11.39 1.91
C PHE A 15 -45.56 -11.05 2.40
N SER A 16 -45.72 -11.10 3.71
CA SER A 16 -46.94 -10.72 4.41
C SER A 16 -46.59 -9.93 5.70
N GLY A 17 -47.51 -9.10 6.19
CA GLY A 17 -47.30 -8.33 7.40
C GLY A 17 -47.44 -6.83 7.18
N ILE A 18 -47.34 -6.05 8.26
CA ILE A 18 -47.57 -4.60 8.27
C ILE A 18 -46.27 -3.87 7.84
N GLU A 19 -45.10 -4.38 8.22
CA GLU A 19 -43.80 -3.76 7.93
C GLU A 19 -42.79 -4.83 7.46
N PRO A 20 -42.97 -5.39 6.23
CA PRO A 20 -42.03 -6.37 5.74
C PRO A 20 -40.66 -5.74 5.41
N LYS A 21 -39.58 -6.38 5.84
CA LYS A 21 -38.22 -6.01 5.43
C LYS A 21 -37.90 -6.71 4.12
N LEU A 22 -37.51 -5.93 3.13
CA LEU A 22 -37.12 -6.39 1.81
C LEU A 22 -35.62 -6.15 1.64
N SER A 23 -34.93 -7.12 1.07
CA SER A 23 -33.55 -6.98 0.64
C SER A 23 -33.46 -7.13 -0.88
N PHE A 24 -32.44 -6.57 -1.46
CA PHE A 24 -32.15 -6.73 -2.86
C PHE A 24 -30.63 -6.83 -3.06
N ASP A 25 -30.25 -7.66 -4.01
CA ASP A 25 -28.86 -7.78 -4.49
C ASP A 25 -28.74 -7.20 -5.88
N VAL A 26 -27.62 -6.53 -6.15
CA VAL A 26 -27.38 -5.90 -7.44
C VAL A 26 -26.11 -6.46 -8.05
N ASP A 27 -26.21 -7.03 -9.24
CA ASP A 27 -25.07 -7.51 -10.02
C ASP A 27 -24.51 -6.35 -10.89
N PHE A 28 -23.34 -5.85 -10.50
CA PHE A 28 -22.61 -4.82 -11.23
C PHE A 28 -21.58 -5.38 -12.21
N THR A 29 -21.60 -6.69 -12.51
CA THR A 29 -20.63 -7.32 -13.41
C THR A 29 -20.66 -6.68 -14.80
N GLY A 30 -19.48 -6.26 -15.27
CA GLY A 30 -19.33 -5.60 -16.58
C GLY A 30 -19.67 -4.13 -16.63
N MET A 31 -20.19 -3.52 -15.55
CA MET A 31 -20.44 -2.07 -15.49
C MET A 31 -19.16 -1.29 -15.21
N LYS A 32 -19.09 -0.07 -15.74
CA LYS A 32 -17.96 0.85 -15.61
C LYS A 32 -18.30 2.02 -14.71
N ALA A 33 -17.29 2.67 -14.15
CA ALA A 33 -17.47 3.90 -13.42
C ALA A 33 -18.11 4.99 -14.31
N GLY A 34 -19.18 5.59 -13.83
CA GLY A 34 -20.02 6.53 -14.55
C GLY A 34 -21.28 5.90 -15.14
N ASP A 35 -21.37 4.57 -15.24
CA ASP A 35 -22.60 3.91 -15.64
C ASP A 35 -23.67 4.08 -14.55
N VAL A 36 -24.91 4.17 -14.99
CA VAL A 36 -26.08 4.25 -14.10
C VAL A 36 -27.02 3.09 -14.45
N LEU A 37 -27.40 2.33 -13.42
CA LEU A 37 -28.43 1.30 -13.51
C LEU A 37 -29.72 1.88 -12.96
N GLU A 38 -30.72 2.06 -13.82
CA GLU A 38 -32.02 2.58 -13.44
C GLU A 38 -33.10 1.56 -13.69
N GLY A 39 -34.12 1.58 -12.85
CA GLY A 39 -35.24 0.67 -12.98
C GLY A 39 -36.29 0.88 -11.90
N SER A 40 -37.14 -0.10 -11.74
CA SER A 40 -38.17 -0.10 -10.69
C SER A 40 -38.39 -1.48 -10.10
N LEU A 41 -38.67 -1.52 -8.82
CA LEU A 41 -39.20 -2.68 -8.11
C LEU A 41 -40.72 -2.57 -8.08
N THR A 42 -41.41 -3.54 -8.67
CA THR A 42 -42.87 -3.59 -8.61
C THR A 42 -43.31 -4.47 -7.46
N VAL A 43 -44.06 -3.88 -6.56
CA VAL A 43 -44.70 -4.56 -5.43
C VAL A 43 -46.16 -4.78 -5.77
N CYS A 44 -46.61 -6.02 -5.88
CA CYS A 44 -48.00 -6.39 -6.12
C CYS A 44 -48.67 -6.71 -4.80
N THR A 45 -49.78 -6.06 -4.53
CA THR A 45 -50.59 -6.30 -3.34
C THR A 45 -52.04 -6.56 -3.75
N ASN A 46 -52.90 -6.97 -2.79
CA ASN A 46 -54.34 -7.08 -2.98
C ASN A 46 -55.04 -5.77 -3.30
N MET A 47 -54.36 -4.61 -3.08
CA MET A 47 -54.86 -3.27 -3.37
C MET A 47 -54.29 -2.68 -4.68
N GLY A 48 -53.52 -3.45 -5.43
CA GLY A 48 -52.91 -3.05 -6.69
C GLY A 48 -51.38 -3.13 -6.69
N GLU A 49 -50.79 -2.59 -7.72
CA GLU A 49 -49.34 -2.59 -7.95
C GLU A 49 -48.74 -1.21 -7.62
N LYS A 50 -47.57 -1.22 -7.04
CA LYS A 50 -46.80 -0.02 -6.77
C LYS A 50 -45.37 -0.16 -7.27
N ALA A 51 -44.93 0.72 -8.16
CA ALA A 51 -43.57 0.79 -8.62
C ALA A 51 -42.72 1.67 -7.69
N LEU A 52 -41.56 1.16 -7.28
CA LEU A 52 -40.56 1.87 -6.51
C LEU A 52 -39.33 2.06 -7.42
N PRO A 53 -39.07 3.28 -7.91
CA PRO A 53 -37.92 3.51 -8.78
C PRO A 53 -36.62 3.40 -8.01
N PHE A 54 -35.58 2.90 -8.67
CA PHE A 54 -34.23 2.89 -8.18
C PHE A 54 -33.25 3.45 -9.20
N SER A 55 -32.14 4.01 -8.72
CA SER A 55 -31.02 4.45 -9.54
C SER A 55 -29.71 4.14 -8.78
N PHE A 56 -28.87 3.31 -9.36
CA PHE A 56 -27.55 2.97 -8.83
C PHE A 56 -26.47 3.55 -9.72
N ALA A 57 -25.80 4.60 -9.27
CA ALA A 57 -24.67 5.16 -9.98
C ALA A 57 -23.37 4.45 -9.57
N ILE A 58 -22.64 3.90 -10.55
CA ILE A 58 -21.33 3.30 -10.31
C ILE A 58 -20.31 4.41 -10.12
N MET A 59 -19.98 4.69 -8.89
CA MET A 59 -18.94 5.67 -8.55
C MET A 59 -17.57 5.03 -8.54
N GLN A 60 -16.61 5.67 -9.19
CA GLN A 60 -15.21 5.31 -9.03
C GLN A 60 -14.78 5.70 -7.62
N LYS A 61 -14.41 4.71 -6.81
CA LYS A 61 -13.79 5.01 -5.51
C LYS A 61 -12.45 5.70 -5.79
N LYS A 62 -12.42 7.01 -5.64
CA LYS A 62 -11.17 7.78 -5.71
C LYS A 62 -10.29 7.34 -4.56
N VAL A 63 -8.99 7.18 -4.81
CA VAL A 63 -8.01 7.06 -3.73
C VAL A 63 -8.06 8.36 -2.96
N GLN A 64 -8.44 8.29 -1.70
CA GLN A 64 -8.39 9.42 -0.77
C GLN A 64 -7.26 9.15 0.21
N LEU A 65 -6.47 10.17 0.48
CA LEU A 65 -5.54 10.14 1.58
C LEU A 65 -6.30 10.12 2.92
N PRO A 66 -5.68 9.66 4.02
CA PRO A 66 -6.33 9.58 5.32
C PRO A 66 -6.99 10.87 5.78
N ALA A 67 -6.51 12.04 5.32
CA ALA A 67 -7.07 13.37 5.61
C ALA A 67 -8.21 13.80 4.65
N GLY A 68 -8.64 12.93 3.71
CA GLY A 68 -9.67 13.27 2.72
C GLY A 68 -9.18 14.11 1.54
N GLU A 69 -7.89 14.38 1.45
CA GLU A 69 -7.28 15.14 0.38
C GLU A 69 -7.28 14.40 -0.96
N ALA A 70 -7.26 15.15 -2.05
CA ALA A 70 -7.12 14.57 -3.38
C ALA A 70 -5.75 13.90 -3.53
N PHE A 71 -5.73 12.70 -4.12
CA PHE A 71 -4.48 11.99 -4.39
C PHE A 71 -3.62 12.75 -5.39
N THR A 72 -2.38 13.03 -5.01
CA THR A 72 -1.28 13.41 -5.91
C THR A 72 -0.06 12.56 -5.56
N LEU A 73 0.92 12.47 -6.47
CA LEU A 73 2.18 11.77 -6.16
C LEU A 73 2.96 12.47 -5.04
N ASP A 74 2.84 13.78 -4.92
CA ASP A 74 3.48 14.54 -3.85
C ASP A 74 2.83 14.27 -2.49
N SER A 75 1.50 14.24 -2.44
CA SER A 75 0.77 13.90 -1.21
C SER A 75 0.98 12.43 -0.82
N PHE A 76 1.14 11.53 -1.80
CA PHE A 76 1.53 10.14 -1.53
C PHE A 76 2.96 10.04 -0.96
N ALA A 77 3.92 10.79 -1.51
CA ALA A 77 5.29 10.83 -1.00
C ALA A 77 5.34 11.41 0.42
N GLN A 78 4.54 12.45 0.71
CA GLN A 78 4.42 13.01 2.05
C GLN A 78 3.84 11.98 3.04
N LEU A 79 2.77 11.28 2.65
CA LEU A 79 2.21 10.19 3.44
C LEU A 79 3.25 9.09 3.71
N ALA A 80 4.07 8.73 2.70
CA ALA A 80 5.12 7.73 2.85
C ALA A 80 6.24 8.21 3.80
N LYS A 81 6.52 9.51 3.84
CA LYS A 81 7.50 10.10 4.77
C LYS A 81 7.01 10.09 6.21
N GLU A 82 5.73 10.37 6.44
CA GLU A 82 5.14 10.50 7.77
C GLU A 82 4.60 9.19 8.33
N HIS A 83 4.00 8.37 7.46
CA HIS A 83 3.30 7.15 7.82
C HIS A 83 3.56 6.04 6.79
N TYR A 84 4.77 5.50 6.80
CA TYR A 84 5.27 4.58 5.78
C TYR A 84 4.37 3.36 5.54
N GLU A 85 3.92 2.70 6.61
CA GLU A 85 3.05 1.51 6.51
C GLU A 85 1.68 1.83 5.89
N LYS A 86 1.11 3.00 6.21
CA LYS A 86 -0.17 3.44 5.61
C LYS A 86 -0.01 3.71 4.11
N ALA A 87 1.11 4.31 3.72
CA ALA A 87 1.44 4.53 2.32
C ALA A 87 1.67 3.20 1.60
N TYR A 88 2.34 2.24 2.22
CA TYR A 88 2.54 0.91 1.67
C TYR A 88 1.21 0.15 1.48
N ALA A 89 0.33 0.18 2.46
CA ALA A 89 -1.01 -0.40 2.32
C ALA A 89 -1.80 0.24 1.17
N MET A 90 -1.69 1.57 1.00
CA MET A 90 -2.28 2.29 -0.13
C MET A 90 -1.63 1.87 -1.45
N PHE A 91 -0.30 1.82 -1.52
CA PHE A 91 0.46 1.38 -2.69
C PHE A 91 0.02 -0.01 -3.16
N CYS A 92 -0.20 -0.95 -2.25
CA CYS A 92 -0.67 -2.31 -2.56
C CYS A 92 -2.11 -2.37 -3.08
N SER A 93 -2.90 -1.30 -2.93
CA SER A 93 -4.32 -1.30 -3.28
C SER A 93 -4.59 -1.26 -4.79
N ARG A 94 -5.68 -1.90 -5.23
CA ARG A 94 -6.15 -1.81 -6.63
C ARG A 94 -6.56 -0.38 -7.02
N SER A 95 -7.04 0.40 -6.05
CA SER A 95 -7.42 1.79 -6.28
C SER A 95 -6.22 2.66 -6.61
N PHE A 96 -5.08 2.44 -5.98
CA PHE A 96 -3.82 3.10 -6.32
C PHE A 96 -3.43 2.82 -7.77
N THR A 97 -3.41 1.54 -8.18
CA THR A 97 -3.10 1.15 -9.57
C THR A 97 -3.95 1.90 -10.58
N ARG A 98 -5.28 1.87 -10.40
CA ARG A 98 -6.22 2.56 -11.29
C ARG A 98 -6.01 4.08 -11.32
N THR A 99 -5.62 4.66 -10.19
CA THR A 99 -5.33 6.11 -10.12
C THR A 99 -4.07 6.45 -10.90
N ILE A 100 -3.01 5.64 -10.78
CA ILE A 100 -1.78 5.83 -11.57
C ILE A 100 -2.08 5.69 -13.05
N GLU A 101 -2.75 4.63 -13.48
CA GLU A 101 -3.11 4.42 -14.89
C GLU A 101 -3.92 5.58 -15.48
N LYS A 102 -4.81 6.17 -14.70
CA LYS A 102 -5.71 7.24 -15.18
C LYS A 102 -5.08 8.64 -15.10
N GLN A 103 -4.41 8.98 -14.02
CA GLN A 103 -3.91 10.33 -13.76
C GLN A 103 -2.45 10.53 -14.15
N TYR A 104 -1.68 9.43 -14.22
CA TYR A 104 -0.24 9.44 -14.48
C TYR A 104 0.13 8.38 -15.52
N PRO A 105 -0.41 8.45 -16.76
CA PRO A 105 -0.18 7.42 -17.78
C PRO A 105 1.30 7.22 -18.12
N GLN A 106 2.15 8.23 -17.91
CA GLN A 106 3.60 8.12 -18.07
C GLN A 106 4.25 7.11 -17.10
N PHE A 107 3.60 6.80 -15.98
CA PHE A 107 4.08 5.83 -14.98
C PHE A 107 3.33 4.49 -15.02
N GLU A 108 2.42 4.29 -15.97
CA GLU A 108 1.65 3.04 -16.10
C GLU A 108 2.56 1.83 -16.30
N ALA A 109 3.51 1.91 -17.23
CA ALA A 109 4.44 0.83 -17.52
C ALA A 109 5.32 0.49 -16.30
N LEU A 110 5.82 1.51 -15.59
CA LEU A 110 6.56 1.34 -14.34
C LEU A 110 5.70 0.62 -13.30
N ASN A 111 4.50 1.12 -13.02
CA ASN A 111 3.60 0.53 -12.02
C ASN A 111 3.23 -0.92 -12.36
N ARG A 112 2.99 -1.23 -13.63
CA ARG A 112 2.73 -2.60 -14.11
C ARG A 112 3.94 -3.51 -13.92
N GLY A 113 5.14 -3.04 -14.24
CA GLY A 113 6.39 -3.77 -14.04
C GLY A 113 6.66 -4.11 -12.57
N LEU A 114 6.48 -3.15 -11.67
CA LEU A 114 6.63 -3.37 -10.23
C LEU A 114 5.61 -4.38 -9.70
N ARG A 115 4.37 -4.31 -10.17
CA ARG A 115 3.30 -5.21 -9.72
C ARG A 115 3.37 -6.62 -10.27
N SER A 116 4.23 -6.90 -11.23
CA SER A 116 4.52 -8.27 -11.68
C SER A 116 5.39 -9.06 -10.69
N LYS A 117 6.01 -8.35 -9.73
CA LYS A 117 6.82 -8.92 -8.64
C LYS A 117 5.96 -9.11 -7.38
N THR A 118 6.46 -9.90 -6.43
CA THR A 118 5.85 -9.99 -5.09
C THR A 118 5.94 -8.63 -4.41
N MET A 119 4.80 -8.11 -3.96
CA MET A 119 4.73 -6.78 -3.35
C MET A 119 5.60 -6.70 -2.09
N SER A 120 6.45 -5.70 -2.03
CA SER A 120 7.34 -5.44 -0.91
C SER A 120 7.55 -3.94 -0.70
N MET A 121 8.13 -3.56 0.43
CA MET A 121 8.42 -2.16 0.76
C MET A 121 9.47 -1.57 -0.18
N GLU A 122 10.43 -2.38 -0.64
CA GLU A 122 11.44 -1.99 -1.62
C GLU A 122 10.82 -1.59 -2.96
N LEU A 123 9.73 -2.25 -3.38
CA LEU A 123 9.03 -1.87 -4.61
C LEU A 123 8.33 -0.51 -4.49
N MET A 124 7.84 -0.15 -3.31
CA MET A 124 7.31 1.19 -3.06
C MET A 124 8.44 2.23 -3.09
N GLU A 125 9.61 1.90 -2.53
CA GLU A 125 10.81 2.73 -2.63
C GLU A 125 11.21 2.96 -4.10
N GLU A 126 11.30 1.87 -4.88
CA GLU A 126 11.60 1.92 -6.31
C GLU A 126 10.59 2.79 -7.07
N PHE A 127 9.31 2.69 -6.75
CA PHE A 127 8.27 3.54 -7.34
C PHE A 127 8.48 5.03 -7.00
N LEU A 128 8.70 5.36 -5.73
CA LEU A 128 8.90 6.75 -5.28
C LEU A 128 10.15 7.38 -5.90
N ILE A 129 11.23 6.61 -6.02
CA ILE A 129 12.48 7.06 -6.64
C ILE A 129 12.28 7.25 -8.15
N SER A 130 11.69 6.27 -8.83
CA SER A 130 11.49 6.29 -10.29
C SER A 130 10.50 7.37 -10.73
N THR A 131 9.56 7.76 -9.86
CA THR A 131 8.65 8.89 -10.11
C THR A 131 9.24 10.25 -9.76
N GLY A 132 10.49 10.29 -9.29
CA GLY A 132 11.19 11.53 -8.89
C GLY A 132 10.64 12.17 -7.61
N LYS A 133 9.87 11.44 -6.83
CA LYS A 133 9.26 11.94 -5.58
C LYS A 133 10.14 11.70 -4.36
N LYS A 134 11.24 10.98 -4.55
CA LYS A 134 12.20 10.68 -3.51
C LYS A 134 13.60 10.48 -4.11
N SER A 135 14.63 10.90 -3.39
CA SER A 135 16.01 10.52 -3.70
C SER A 135 16.36 9.18 -3.07
N ALA A 136 17.26 8.43 -3.71
CA ALA A 136 17.79 7.20 -3.13
C ALA A 136 18.48 7.49 -1.79
N ILE A 137 18.31 6.57 -0.85
CA ILE A 137 18.97 6.64 0.46
C ILE A 137 20.47 6.45 0.25
N LYS A 138 21.27 7.28 0.90
CA LYS A 138 22.73 7.16 0.94
C LYS A 138 23.17 6.80 2.33
N TYR A 139 24.23 6.00 2.39
CA TYR A 139 24.85 5.61 3.64
C TYR A 139 26.29 6.10 3.66
N GLU A 140 26.72 6.57 4.82
CA GLU A 140 28.07 7.02 5.07
C GLU A 140 28.61 6.34 6.32
N LEU A 141 29.84 5.85 6.26
CA LEU A 141 30.53 5.34 7.41
C LEU A 141 31.30 6.51 8.06
N LYS A 142 31.14 6.71 9.36
CA LYS A 142 31.92 7.76 10.06
C LYS A 142 33.42 7.46 10.07
N LYS A 143 33.76 6.17 10.07
CA LYS A 143 35.14 5.70 9.93
C LYS A 143 35.17 4.60 8.87
N GLU A 144 35.83 4.84 7.77
CA GLU A 144 35.98 3.85 6.70
C GLU A 144 37.10 2.84 6.95
N ARG A 145 38.05 3.21 7.83
CA ARG A 145 39.21 2.37 8.18
C ARG A 145 39.53 2.46 9.66
N GLN A 146 39.77 1.31 10.24
CA GLN A 146 40.28 1.18 11.61
C GLN A 146 41.52 0.29 11.57
N GLU A 147 42.56 0.69 12.33
CA GLU A 147 43.82 -0.03 12.44
C GLU A 147 44.07 -0.37 13.89
N PHE A 148 44.35 -1.62 14.16
CA PHE A 148 44.67 -2.12 15.48
C PHE A 148 46.10 -2.64 15.48
N SER A 149 46.85 -2.34 16.52
CA SER A 149 48.21 -2.84 16.74
C SER A 149 48.29 -3.51 18.10
N GLN A 150 49.09 -4.59 18.19
CA GLN A 150 49.37 -5.30 19.45
C GLN A 150 48.09 -5.84 20.17
N ILE A 151 47.24 -6.53 19.40
CA ILE A 151 46.00 -7.11 19.93
C ILE A 151 46.40 -8.30 20.83
N ALA A 152 46.07 -8.21 22.12
CA ALA A 152 46.32 -9.23 23.12
C ALA A 152 45.04 -9.91 23.66
N SER A 153 43.88 -9.41 23.24
CA SER A 153 42.57 -9.91 23.66
C SER A 153 41.49 -9.57 22.64
N VAL A 154 40.29 -10.11 22.84
CA VAL A 154 39.12 -9.73 22.02
C VAL A 154 38.90 -8.23 22.11
N ILE A 155 38.75 -7.59 20.97
CA ILE A 155 38.41 -6.17 20.84
C ILE A 155 36.96 -6.07 20.35
N GLN A 156 36.17 -5.24 21.01
CA GLN A 156 34.84 -4.86 20.57
C GLN A 156 34.88 -3.41 20.10
N GLU A 157 34.45 -3.17 18.86
CA GLU A 157 34.43 -1.84 18.27
C GLU A 157 33.06 -1.58 17.62
N GLN A 158 32.71 -0.32 17.58
CA GLN A 158 31.45 0.13 16.97
C GLN A 158 31.72 0.78 15.61
N ILE A 159 30.97 0.33 14.62
CA ILE A 159 30.93 0.96 13.29
C ILE A 159 29.66 1.81 13.22
N GLU A 160 29.84 3.11 13.05
CA GLU A 160 28.72 4.04 12.97
C GLU A 160 28.37 4.30 11.50
N ILE A 161 27.13 3.91 11.12
CA ILE A 161 26.58 4.10 9.78
C ILE A 161 25.55 5.23 9.85
N VAL A 162 25.76 6.29 9.07
CA VAL A 162 24.83 7.40 8.96
C VAL A 162 23.94 7.18 7.74
N LYS A 163 22.63 7.15 7.95
CA LYS A 163 21.63 7.06 6.91
C LYS A 163 21.19 8.46 6.49
N ASN A 164 21.46 8.86 5.26
CA ASN A 164 21.02 10.10 4.66
C ASN A 164 19.81 9.85 3.76
N GLY A 165 18.63 10.19 4.24
CA GLY A 165 17.35 9.99 3.55
C GLY A 165 16.28 9.37 4.46
N TRP A 166 15.07 9.26 3.94
CA TRP A 166 13.92 8.72 4.63
C TRP A 166 13.38 7.46 3.92
N GLY A 167 12.54 6.69 4.58
CA GLY A 167 11.84 5.53 4.05
C GLY A 167 12.51 4.21 4.39
N TYR A 168 12.05 3.15 3.72
CA TYR A 168 12.48 1.79 3.98
C TYR A 168 13.89 1.53 3.44
N SER A 169 14.69 0.88 4.25
CA SER A 169 16.01 0.42 3.87
C SER A 169 16.46 -0.72 4.76
N GLN A 170 17.21 -1.63 4.22
CA GLN A 170 17.76 -2.77 4.90
C GLN A 170 19.24 -2.86 4.55
N ILE A 171 20.09 -3.04 5.56
CA ILE A 171 21.54 -3.21 5.37
C ILE A 171 21.91 -4.60 5.82
N GLU A 172 22.61 -5.34 4.97
CA GLU A 172 23.24 -6.59 5.33
C GLU A 172 24.71 -6.33 5.66
N VAL A 173 25.16 -6.85 6.79
CA VAL A 173 26.54 -6.77 7.26
C VAL A 173 27.11 -8.16 7.26
N PHE A 174 28.18 -8.35 6.52
CA PHE A 174 28.94 -9.61 6.50
C PHE A 174 30.44 -9.34 6.55
N SER A 175 31.18 -10.31 7.04
CA SER A 175 32.64 -10.30 7.06
C SER A 175 33.19 -11.41 6.16
N ASP A 176 34.24 -11.11 5.45
CA ASP A 176 35.04 -12.08 4.67
C ASP A 176 36.14 -12.74 5.53
N ALA A 177 36.35 -12.24 6.76
CA ALA A 177 37.34 -12.75 7.71
C ALA A 177 36.68 -13.52 8.84
N ALA A 178 37.07 -14.77 9.08
CA ALA A 178 36.47 -15.65 10.07
C ALA A 178 36.63 -15.16 11.52
N PHE A 179 37.65 -14.35 11.78
CA PHE A 179 37.93 -13.78 13.12
C PHE A 179 37.12 -12.49 13.40
N LEU A 180 36.44 -11.96 12.41
CA LEU A 180 35.61 -10.75 12.53
C LEU A 180 34.13 -11.13 12.45
N GLN A 181 33.42 -10.97 13.55
CA GLN A 181 32.00 -11.33 13.60
C GLN A 181 31.15 -10.10 13.91
N PRO A 182 30.24 -9.69 12.99
CA PRO A 182 29.27 -8.67 13.30
C PRO A 182 28.22 -9.20 14.28
N GLU A 183 27.88 -8.41 15.30
CA GLU A 183 26.83 -8.76 16.25
C GLU A 183 25.45 -8.85 15.59
N GLN A 184 25.20 -7.98 14.61
CA GLN A 184 24.01 -7.99 13.77
C GLN A 184 24.39 -8.14 12.31
N SER A 185 23.86 -9.17 11.66
CA SER A 185 24.03 -9.38 10.21
C SER A 185 22.99 -8.61 9.37
N LEU A 186 21.91 -8.16 9.97
CA LEU A 186 20.80 -7.47 9.31
C LEU A 186 20.33 -6.29 10.13
N ILE A 187 20.41 -5.08 9.53
CA ILE A 187 19.95 -3.83 10.13
C ILE A 187 18.67 -3.41 9.45
N ARG A 188 17.61 -3.25 10.21
CA ARG A 188 16.29 -2.82 9.74
C ARG A 188 16.07 -1.33 10.03
N PRO A 189 15.04 -0.70 9.42
CA PRO A 189 14.74 0.72 9.62
C PRO A 189 14.62 1.15 11.09
N ASP A 190 14.05 0.29 11.93
CA ASP A 190 13.84 0.57 13.36
C ASP A 190 15.14 0.56 14.16
N ASP A 191 16.16 -0.14 13.67
CA ASP A 191 17.48 -0.23 14.31
C ASP A 191 18.30 1.05 14.17
N PHE A 192 17.95 1.95 13.21
CA PHE A 192 18.66 3.21 12.98
C PHE A 192 18.42 4.28 14.06
N LEU A 193 17.46 4.08 14.95
CA LEU A 193 17.14 5.03 16.02
C LEU A 193 18.06 4.91 17.25
N GLY A 194 19.05 4.02 17.23
CA GLY A 194 19.96 3.82 18.37
C GLY A 194 21.05 2.77 18.24
N SER A 195 21.35 2.28 17.04
CA SER A 195 22.23 1.12 16.88
C SER A 195 23.71 1.48 16.90
N SER A 196 24.36 1.02 17.93
CA SER A 196 25.80 0.84 18.01
C SER A 196 26.13 -0.58 17.53
N PHE A 197 27.05 -0.73 16.59
CA PHE A 197 27.50 -2.05 16.13
C PHE A 197 28.77 -2.45 16.85
N TYR A 198 28.81 -3.71 17.30
CA TYR A 198 29.97 -4.29 17.91
C TYR A 198 30.59 -5.30 16.94
N SER A 199 31.86 -5.17 16.63
CA SER A 199 32.63 -6.23 16.00
C SER A 199 33.47 -6.93 17.07
N GLY A 200 33.32 -8.25 17.24
CA GLY A 200 34.15 -9.05 18.13
C GLY A 200 35.26 -9.72 17.33
N LEU A 201 36.49 -9.54 17.75
CA LEU A 201 37.63 -10.36 17.31
C LEU A 201 37.79 -11.52 18.28
N SER A 202 37.58 -12.77 17.86
CA SER A 202 37.94 -13.96 18.61
C SER A 202 39.21 -14.58 18.04
N ASP A 203 40.14 -15.05 18.91
CA ASP A 203 41.34 -15.80 18.54
C ASP A 203 40.99 -17.11 17.80
#